data_60871f4921319220f5f7fe98acfdea3f
#
_entry.id   60871f4921319220f5f7fe98acfdea3f
#
_cell.length_a   1.000
_cell.length_b   1.000
_cell.length_c   1.000
_cell.angle_alpha   90.00
_cell.angle_beta   90.00
_cell.angle_gamma   90.00
#
_symmetry.space_group_name_H-M   'P 1'
#
loop_
_entity.id
_entity.type
_entity.pdbx_description
1 polymer ?
#
loop_
_entity_poly.entity_id
_entity_poly.type
_entity_poly.pdbx_seq_one_letter_code
_entity_poly.pdbx_strand_id
1 'polypeptide(L)'
;MKIKKIPSSEITPEHIYNDRRNFIKNLGFVLGSTSLSLLTKTSFAGLLSLPSFAKTNAYEKEKLSSLNDITSYNNYYEFGTSKSDPHDFADKLQTDPWRVTIEGAVSKSLNLDVEELIKLIPLEERVYRLRCVEGWSMVIPWVGIPLHILLKRVSPTGNAKYVEFISLKRPSEMIGQKIDMLDWPYKEGLRLDEAMHPLTILAVGLYGKILPKQNGAPIRLVVPWKYGFKSIKAITKIRLVEKMPVSTWMKANPKEYGFYANVNPEVDHPRWTQVTERRIGESILSPRLKTQMFNGYKEEVAHLYQGMDLNKNF
;
A
#
# COMPACT_ATOMS: atom_id res chain seq x y z
N MET A 1 -37.41 18.93 1.26
CA MET A 1 -37.47 17.98 0.14
C MET A 1 -37.53 16.58 0.71
N LYS A 2 -38.67 15.85 0.63
CA LYS A 2 -38.80 14.47 1.17
C LYS A 2 -38.15 13.51 0.17
N ILE A 3 -37.04 12.88 0.55
CA ILE A 3 -36.43 11.84 -0.24
C ILE A 3 -37.34 10.59 -0.18
N LYS A 4 -37.89 10.17 -1.32
CA LYS A 4 -38.66 8.92 -1.42
C LYS A 4 -37.77 7.74 -1.08
N LYS A 5 -38.10 6.97 -0.05
CA LYS A 5 -37.44 5.69 0.24
C LYS A 5 -37.76 4.71 -0.91
N ILE A 6 -36.71 4.16 -1.52
CA ILE A 6 -36.84 3.10 -2.53
C ILE A 6 -37.22 1.81 -1.78
N PRO A 7 -38.31 1.12 -2.16
CA PRO A 7 -38.71 -0.14 -1.54
C PRO A 7 -37.60 -1.20 -1.74
N SER A 8 -37.40 -2.06 -0.76
CA SER A 8 -36.38 -3.13 -0.81
C SER A 8 -36.56 -4.11 -1.98
N SER A 9 -37.80 -4.21 -2.52
CA SER A 9 -38.13 -4.99 -3.71
C SER A 9 -37.57 -4.39 -5.02
N GLU A 10 -37.18 -3.12 -5.03
CA GLU A 10 -36.57 -2.44 -6.19
C GLU A 10 -35.04 -2.40 -6.11
N ILE A 11 -34.46 -2.90 -5.03
CA ILE A 11 -33.00 -2.96 -4.84
C ILE A 11 -32.54 -4.33 -5.33
N THR A 12 -31.80 -4.36 -6.44
CA THR A 12 -31.20 -5.61 -6.94
C THR A 12 -30.17 -6.14 -5.96
N PRO A 13 -30.31 -7.36 -5.40
CA PRO A 13 -29.30 -7.93 -4.52
C PRO A 13 -27.92 -8.04 -5.20
N GLU A 14 -26.87 -7.82 -4.46
CA GLU A 14 -25.49 -7.75 -4.95
C GLU A 14 -25.05 -9.00 -5.73
N HIS A 15 -25.47 -10.19 -5.29
CA HIS A 15 -25.17 -11.44 -5.99
C HIS A 15 -25.79 -11.48 -7.40
N ILE A 16 -27.02 -10.97 -7.60
CA ILE A 16 -27.68 -10.90 -8.91
C ILE A 16 -26.99 -9.87 -9.82
N TYR A 17 -26.48 -8.77 -9.28
CA TYR A 17 -25.73 -7.78 -10.03
C TYR A 17 -24.39 -8.35 -10.53
N ASN A 18 -23.69 -9.11 -9.71
CA ASN A 18 -22.44 -9.76 -10.07
C ASN A 18 -22.64 -10.91 -11.08
N ASP A 19 -23.72 -11.68 -10.97
CA ASP A 19 -24.06 -12.75 -11.92
C ASP A 19 -24.41 -12.24 -13.31
N ARG A 20 -25.08 -11.08 -13.43
CA ARG A 20 -25.33 -10.43 -14.73
C ARG A 20 -24.03 -10.06 -15.44
N ARG A 21 -23.06 -9.56 -14.71
CA ARG A 21 -21.74 -9.17 -15.27
C ARG A 21 -20.97 -10.39 -15.77
N ASN A 22 -21.08 -11.52 -15.07
CA ASN A 22 -20.47 -12.79 -15.48
C ASN A 22 -21.19 -13.41 -16.66
N PHE A 23 -22.52 -13.32 -16.73
CA PHE A 23 -23.33 -13.80 -17.84
C PHE A 23 -23.02 -13.05 -19.14
N ILE A 24 -22.89 -11.74 -19.10
CA ILE A 24 -22.52 -10.91 -20.28
C ILE A 24 -21.10 -11.22 -20.76
N LYS A 25 -20.15 -11.49 -19.85
CA LYS A 25 -18.80 -11.92 -20.22
C LYS A 25 -18.76 -13.29 -20.89
N ASN A 26 -19.63 -14.19 -20.47
CA ASN A 26 -19.69 -15.57 -21.03
C ASN A 26 -20.43 -15.65 -22.35
N LEU A 27 -21.34 -14.71 -22.68
CA LEU A 27 -22.02 -14.68 -23.99
C LEU A 27 -21.12 -14.20 -25.15
N GLY A 28 -20.00 -13.54 -24.85
CA GLY A 28 -19.03 -13.11 -25.88
C GLY A 28 -18.09 -14.21 -26.40
N PHE A 29 -18.19 -15.44 -25.87
CA PHE A 29 -17.25 -16.53 -26.18
C PHE A 29 -17.76 -17.63 -27.10
N VAL A 30 -18.98 -17.51 -27.63
CA VAL A 30 -19.58 -18.55 -28.49
C VAL A 30 -19.86 -18.00 -29.91
N LEU A 31 -18.86 -17.57 -30.63
CA LEU A 31 -18.87 -17.52 -32.12
C LEU A 31 -17.43 -17.26 -32.62
N GLY A 32 -16.77 -18.32 -33.11
CA GLY A 32 -15.52 -18.14 -33.85
C GLY A 32 -14.48 -19.24 -33.69
N SER A 33 -14.82 -20.48 -34.03
CA SER A 33 -13.83 -21.53 -34.25
C SER A 33 -13.49 -21.59 -35.75
N THR A 34 -12.32 -21.06 -36.11
CA THR A 34 -11.54 -21.58 -37.26
C THR A 34 -10.05 -21.41 -36.95
N SER A 35 -9.37 -22.51 -37.12
CA SER A 35 -7.95 -22.79 -36.95
C SER A 35 -7.01 -21.76 -37.61
N LEU A 36 -5.90 -21.38 -36.93
CA LEU A 36 -4.56 -21.43 -37.53
C LEU A 36 -3.43 -21.22 -36.51
N SER A 37 -2.50 -22.18 -36.52
CA SER A 37 -1.06 -22.12 -36.21
C SER A 37 -0.57 -21.56 -34.85
N LEU A 38 0.04 -22.51 -34.15
CA LEU A 38 0.99 -22.38 -33.04
C LEU A 38 2.03 -21.27 -33.22
N LEU A 39 1.86 -20.21 -32.53
CA LEU A 39 2.95 -19.44 -31.96
C LEU A 39 2.64 -19.37 -30.46
N THR A 40 3.39 -20.12 -29.67
CA THR A 40 3.34 -20.08 -28.20
C THR A 40 3.76 -18.71 -27.71
N LYS A 41 2.83 -17.76 -27.76
CA LYS A 41 2.85 -16.62 -26.83
C LYS A 41 2.47 -17.21 -25.50
N THR A 42 3.44 -17.39 -24.61
CA THR A 42 3.18 -17.50 -23.20
C THR A 42 2.42 -16.24 -22.78
N SER A 43 1.10 -16.29 -22.84
CA SER A 43 0.25 -15.30 -22.20
C SER A 43 0.50 -15.45 -20.73
N PHE A 44 1.27 -14.54 -20.15
CA PHE A 44 1.29 -14.34 -18.70
C PHE A 44 -0.12 -13.89 -18.32
N ALA A 45 -0.97 -14.83 -17.94
CA ALA A 45 -2.22 -14.50 -17.29
C ALA A 45 -1.84 -13.91 -15.94
N GLY A 46 -2.11 -12.63 -15.74
CA GLY A 46 -1.86 -11.96 -14.47
C GLY A 46 -2.49 -12.70 -13.31
N LEU A 47 -1.99 -12.48 -12.10
CA LEU A 47 -2.43 -13.18 -10.91
C LEU A 47 -3.95 -13.01 -10.73
N LEU A 48 -4.71 -14.06 -10.98
CA LEU A 48 -6.18 -14.06 -10.85
C LEU A 48 -6.65 -14.22 -9.41
N SER A 49 -5.80 -14.80 -8.55
CA SER A 49 -6.07 -15.01 -7.12
C SER A 49 -4.74 -15.11 -6.35
N LEU A 50 -4.77 -14.80 -5.06
CA LEU A 50 -3.62 -15.05 -4.19
C LEU A 50 -3.50 -16.55 -3.90
N PRO A 51 -2.27 -17.11 -3.79
CA PRO A 51 -2.05 -18.43 -3.24
C PRO A 51 -2.48 -18.48 -1.76
N SER A 52 -2.53 -19.68 -1.18
CA SER A 52 -2.79 -19.85 0.25
C SER A 52 -1.79 -19.06 1.11
N PHE A 53 -2.27 -18.47 2.19
CA PHE A 53 -1.45 -17.69 3.11
C PHE A 53 -1.80 -18.00 4.56
N ALA A 54 -0.82 -17.81 5.44
CA ALA A 54 -1.03 -17.93 6.88
C ALA A 54 -1.80 -16.72 7.40
N LYS A 55 -2.82 -16.96 8.24
CA LYS A 55 -3.49 -15.90 9.02
C LYS A 55 -2.76 -15.75 10.34
N THR A 56 -2.42 -14.52 10.69
CA THR A 56 -1.89 -14.21 12.01
C THR A 56 -2.95 -13.49 12.81
N ASN A 57 -3.27 -14.02 13.99
CA ASN A 57 -4.31 -13.51 14.88
C ASN A 57 -3.87 -12.28 15.70
N ALA A 58 -2.71 -11.72 15.42
CA ALA A 58 -2.25 -10.50 16.05
C ALA A 58 -3.15 -9.33 15.62
N TYR A 59 -3.73 -8.62 16.60
CA TYR A 59 -4.63 -7.46 16.42
C TYR A 59 -6.06 -7.76 15.95
N GLU A 60 -6.56 -8.98 16.04
CA GLU A 60 -7.96 -9.36 15.70
C GLU A 60 -9.03 -8.65 16.56
N LYS A 61 -8.65 -7.99 17.65
CA LYS A 61 -9.60 -7.33 18.57
C LYS A 61 -10.15 -6.00 18.05
N GLU A 62 -9.59 -5.46 16.95
CA GLU A 62 -10.05 -4.19 16.41
C GLU A 62 -11.07 -4.40 15.30
N LYS A 63 -12.11 -3.54 15.29
CA LYS A 63 -13.07 -3.50 14.19
C LYS A 63 -12.37 -3.11 12.88
N LEU A 64 -12.43 -4.00 11.90
CA LEU A 64 -11.89 -3.74 10.57
C LEU A 64 -12.66 -2.61 9.87
N SER A 65 -11.96 -1.77 9.14
CA SER A 65 -12.58 -0.80 8.21
C SER A 65 -13.24 -1.52 7.05
N SER A 66 -14.36 -1.02 6.55
CA SER A 66 -15.03 -1.69 5.43
C SER A 66 -14.17 -1.70 4.16
N LEU A 67 -14.35 -2.71 3.30
CA LEU A 67 -13.66 -2.75 2.02
C LEU A 67 -13.97 -1.50 1.18
N ASN A 68 -15.21 -1.03 1.22
CA ASN A 68 -15.62 0.17 0.52
C ASN A 68 -14.83 1.40 0.99
N ASP A 69 -14.72 1.63 2.30
CA ASP A 69 -13.96 2.76 2.84
C ASP A 69 -12.48 2.70 2.42
N ILE A 70 -11.88 1.50 2.51
CA ILE A 70 -10.48 1.29 2.15
C ILE A 70 -10.23 1.55 0.66
N THR A 71 -11.16 1.18 -0.21
CA THR A 71 -10.99 1.30 -1.66
C THR A 71 -11.43 2.65 -2.23
N SER A 72 -12.26 3.42 -1.51
CA SER A 72 -12.78 4.71 -1.98
C SER A 72 -12.15 5.94 -1.32
N TYR A 73 -11.41 5.77 -0.21
CA TYR A 73 -10.81 6.88 0.54
C TYR A 73 -9.29 6.69 0.65
N ASN A 74 -8.53 7.29 -0.27
CA ASN A 74 -7.10 7.07 -0.40
C ASN A 74 -6.32 8.37 -0.63
N ASN A 75 -5.08 8.43 -0.15
CA ASN A 75 -4.07 9.37 -0.62
C ASN A 75 -3.15 8.64 -1.60
N TYR A 76 -3.29 8.93 -2.89
CA TYR A 76 -2.45 8.37 -3.93
C TYR A 76 -2.29 9.42 -5.05
N TYR A 77 -1.36 10.32 -4.82
CA TYR A 77 -1.20 11.56 -5.59
C TYR A 77 -0.85 11.34 -7.06
N GLU A 78 -0.34 10.16 -7.39
CA GLU A 78 -0.14 9.72 -8.78
C GLU A 78 -1.45 9.67 -9.57
N PHE A 79 -2.62 9.59 -8.90
CA PHE A 79 -3.93 9.64 -9.54
C PHE A 79 -4.68 10.95 -9.30
N GLY A 80 -4.25 11.76 -8.32
CA GLY A 80 -4.87 13.04 -8.00
C GLY A 80 -4.80 13.38 -6.52
N THR A 81 -5.36 14.52 -6.16
CA THR A 81 -5.27 15.11 -4.81
C THR A 81 -6.48 14.85 -3.93
N SER A 82 -7.61 14.52 -4.54
CA SER A 82 -8.84 14.16 -3.81
C SER A 82 -8.73 12.72 -3.28
N LYS A 83 -9.45 12.43 -2.20
CA LYS A 83 -9.47 11.08 -1.59
C LYS A 83 -10.15 10.05 -2.47
N SER A 84 -11.05 10.48 -3.37
CA SER A 84 -11.74 9.61 -4.33
C SER A 84 -10.98 9.43 -5.65
N ASP A 85 -10.06 10.34 -6.01
CA ASP A 85 -9.35 10.29 -7.29
C ASP A 85 -8.69 8.93 -7.58
N PRO A 86 -8.03 8.25 -6.60
CA PRO A 86 -7.46 6.93 -6.85
C PRO A 86 -8.53 5.88 -7.20
N HIS A 87 -9.71 5.95 -6.58
CA HIS A 87 -10.84 5.07 -6.91
C HIS A 87 -11.33 5.30 -8.33
N ASP A 88 -11.43 6.56 -8.74
CA ASP A 88 -12.02 6.97 -10.03
C ASP A 88 -11.06 6.79 -11.20
N PHE A 89 -9.75 6.90 -10.99
CA PHE A 89 -8.76 6.98 -12.07
C PHE A 89 -7.77 5.81 -12.15
N ALA A 90 -7.66 4.95 -11.11
CA ALA A 90 -6.66 3.88 -11.11
C ALA A 90 -6.95 2.72 -12.08
N ASP A 91 -8.15 2.61 -12.62
CA ASP A 91 -8.53 1.51 -13.53
C ASP A 91 -7.64 1.41 -14.78
N LYS A 92 -7.05 2.52 -15.21
CA LYS A 92 -6.15 2.56 -16.37
C LYS A 92 -4.78 1.96 -16.09
N LEU A 93 -4.37 1.82 -14.83
CA LEU A 93 -3.07 1.29 -14.46
C LEU A 93 -2.94 -0.18 -14.90
N GLN A 94 -1.95 -0.48 -15.72
CA GLN A 94 -1.58 -1.85 -16.09
C GLN A 94 -0.63 -2.39 -15.00
N THR A 95 -1.08 -3.44 -14.32
CA THR A 95 -0.34 -4.09 -13.22
C THR A 95 0.28 -5.43 -13.61
N ASP A 96 0.14 -5.83 -14.86
CA ASP A 96 0.69 -7.05 -15.42
C ASP A 96 1.14 -6.78 -16.88
N PRO A 97 2.39 -7.13 -17.28
CA PRO A 97 3.47 -7.62 -16.41
C PRO A 97 4.03 -6.54 -15.46
N TRP A 98 4.50 -6.94 -14.28
CA TRP A 98 5.11 -6.01 -13.32
C TRP A 98 6.36 -6.57 -12.66
N ARG A 99 7.48 -5.90 -12.87
CA ARG A 99 8.78 -6.30 -12.35
C ARG A 99 9.24 -5.40 -11.19
N VAL A 100 9.86 -6.01 -10.21
CA VAL A 100 10.52 -5.32 -9.10
C VAL A 100 12.02 -5.65 -9.14
N THR A 101 12.83 -4.60 -9.28
CA THR A 101 14.29 -4.71 -9.20
C THR A 101 14.74 -4.46 -7.77
N ILE A 102 15.59 -5.34 -7.24
CA ILE A 102 16.23 -5.18 -5.93
C ILE A 102 17.74 -5.12 -6.18
N GLU A 103 18.36 -3.98 -5.84
CA GLU A 103 19.73 -3.65 -6.22
C GLU A 103 20.46 -2.78 -5.18
N GLY A 104 21.67 -2.32 -5.51
CA GLY A 104 22.48 -1.41 -4.70
C GLY A 104 23.48 -2.15 -3.83
N ALA A 105 23.58 -1.80 -2.55
CA ALA A 105 24.50 -2.43 -1.58
C ALA A 105 24.04 -3.84 -1.17
N VAL A 106 24.03 -4.76 -2.14
CA VAL A 106 23.65 -6.18 -2.02
C VAL A 106 24.67 -7.07 -2.68
N SER A 107 24.84 -8.29 -2.19
CA SER A 107 25.72 -9.29 -2.83
C SER A 107 25.10 -9.90 -4.08
N LYS A 108 23.76 -9.94 -4.17
CA LYS A 108 23.01 -10.50 -5.29
C LYS A 108 21.80 -9.64 -5.62
N SER A 109 21.84 -8.94 -6.74
CA SER A 109 20.67 -8.23 -7.26
C SER A 109 19.60 -9.21 -7.77
N LEU A 110 18.33 -8.84 -7.64
CA LEU A 110 17.19 -9.58 -8.16
C LEU A 110 16.37 -8.67 -9.07
N ASN A 111 15.75 -9.27 -10.08
CA ASN A 111 14.79 -8.61 -10.95
C ASN A 111 13.68 -9.61 -11.25
N LEU A 112 12.59 -9.56 -10.49
CA LEU A 112 11.54 -10.57 -10.44
C LEU A 112 10.20 -9.97 -10.78
N ASP A 113 9.35 -10.75 -11.42
CA ASP A 113 7.94 -10.43 -11.52
C ASP A 113 7.28 -10.59 -10.14
N VAL A 114 6.20 -9.84 -9.88
CA VAL A 114 5.48 -9.91 -8.59
C VAL A 114 5.01 -11.32 -8.30
N GLU A 115 4.62 -12.08 -9.33
CA GLU A 115 4.23 -13.47 -9.22
C GLU A 115 5.38 -14.39 -8.79
N GLU A 116 6.59 -14.14 -9.32
CA GLU A 116 7.80 -14.84 -8.89
C GLU A 116 8.13 -14.54 -7.42
N LEU A 117 7.98 -13.27 -7.01
CA LEU A 117 8.15 -12.88 -5.60
C LEU A 117 7.19 -13.59 -4.66
N ILE A 118 5.90 -13.69 -5.05
CA ILE A 118 4.86 -14.37 -4.28
C ILE A 118 5.13 -15.87 -4.16
N LYS A 119 5.67 -16.50 -5.21
CA LYS A 119 6.08 -17.92 -5.17
C LYS A 119 7.33 -18.16 -4.35
N LEU A 120 8.22 -17.16 -4.31
CA LEU A 120 9.52 -17.26 -3.64
C LEU A 120 9.42 -17.20 -2.11
N ILE A 121 8.43 -16.48 -1.58
CA ILE A 121 8.29 -16.19 -0.15
C ILE A 121 6.82 -16.41 0.25
N PRO A 122 6.55 -17.19 1.31
CA PRO A 122 5.19 -17.39 1.81
C PRO A 122 4.50 -16.07 2.14
N LEU A 123 3.23 -15.97 1.75
CA LEU A 123 2.38 -14.85 2.09
C LEU A 123 1.84 -15.00 3.52
N GLU A 124 1.62 -13.86 4.16
CA GLU A 124 0.99 -13.77 5.48
C GLU A 124 -0.11 -12.70 5.46
N GLU A 125 -1.24 -12.98 6.13
CA GLU A 125 -2.23 -11.96 6.44
C GLU A 125 -1.84 -11.24 7.73
N ARG A 126 -1.85 -9.92 7.72
CA ARG A 126 -1.56 -9.05 8.84
C ARG A 126 -2.64 -7.99 9.00
N VAL A 127 -3.35 -8.00 10.11
CA VAL A 127 -4.29 -6.94 10.46
C VAL A 127 -3.52 -5.79 11.08
N TYR A 128 -3.45 -4.66 10.38
CA TYR A 128 -2.69 -3.49 10.83
C TYR A 128 -3.53 -2.23 10.89
N ARG A 129 -3.25 -1.39 11.88
CA ARG A 129 -3.67 0.00 11.88
C ARG A 129 -2.90 0.76 10.81
N LEU A 130 -3.60 1.63 10.08
CA LEU A 130 -3.04 2.63 9.19
C LEU A 130 -3.36 4.01 9.76
N ARG A 131 -2.38 4.88 9.94
CA ARG A 131 -2.55 6.24 10.41
C ARG A 131 -2.00 7.22 9.38
N CYS A 132 -2.85 8.08 8.83
CA CYS A 132 -2.43 9.15 7.96
C CYS A 132 -1.95 10.36 8.77
N VAL A 133 -0.93 11.06 8.28
CA VAL A 133 -0.49 12.33 8.86
C VAL A 133 -1.61 13.37 8.94
N GLU A 134 -2.61 13.29 8.06
CA GLU A 134 -3.80 14.16 8.04
C GLU A 134 -4.82 13.86 9.16
N GLY A 135 -4.50 13.03 10.16
CA GLY A 135 -5.37 12.82 11.32
C GLY A 135 -6.55 11.89 11.11
N TRP A 136 -6.45 10.94 10.18
CA TRP A 136 -7.42 9.86 9.99
C TRP A 136 -6.75 8.49 10.01
N SER A 137 -7.54 7.45 10.27
CA SER A 137 -7.03 6.08 10.42
C SER A 137 -8.00 5.03 9.92
N MET A 138 -7.45 3.85 9.64
CA MET A 138 -8.15 2.62 9.25
C MET A 138 -7.53 1.40 9.95
N VAL A 139 -8.24 0.27 9.96
CA VAL A 139 -7.70 -1.05 10.32
C VAL A 139 -7.89 -1.97 9.13
N ILE A 140 -6.78 -2.47 8.59
CA ILE A 140 -6.75 -3.12 7.28
C ILE A 140 -6.10 -4.51 7.37
N PRO A 141 -6.77 -5.58 6.91
CA PRO A 141 -6.17 -6.91 6.80
C PRO A 141 -5.38 -7.02 5.49
N TRP A 142 -4.09 -6.75 5.57
CA TRP A 142 -3.18 -6.87 4.45
C TRP A 142 -2.74 -8.31 4.24
N VAL A 143 -2.53 -8.71 2.99
CA VAL A 143 -1.82 -9.93 2.63
C VAL A 143 -0.51 -9.54 1.96
N GLY A 144 0.60 -10.05 2.45
CA GLY A 144 1.91 -9.63 1.93
C GLY A 144 3.07 -10.53 2.29
N ILE A 145 4.24 -10.10 1.84
CA ILE A 145 5.54 -10.74 2.04
C ILE A 145 6.27 -10.00 3.15
N PRO A 146 6.77 -10.67 4.20
CA PRO A 146 7.66 -10.03 5.16
C PRO A 146 8.93 -9.52 4.46
N LEU A 147 9.18 -8.21 4.50
CA LEU A 147 10.26 -7.57 3.75
C LEU A 147 11.64 -8.12 4.15
N HIS A 148 11.86 -8.40 5.43
CA HIS A 148 13.12 -8.92 5.93
C HIS A 148 13.51 -10.26 5.30
N ILE A 149 12.57 -11.12 4.92
CA ILE A 149 12.84 -12.39 4.25
C ILE A 149 13.39 -12.12 2.84
N LEU A 150 12.80 -11.17 2.13
CA LEU A 150 13.27 -10.76 0.80
C LEU A 150 14.68 -10.12 0.88
N LEU A 151 14.91 -9.22 1.85
CA LEU A 151 16.21 -8.56 2.01
C LEU A 151 17.33 -9.55 2.39
N LYS A 152 17.04 -10.56 3.20
CA LYS A 152 18.01 -11.64 3.49
C LYS A 152 18.45 -12.40 2.24
N ARG A 153 17.57 -12.56 1.24
CA ARG A 153 17.90 -13.28 -0.01
C ARG A 153 18.87 -12.53 -0.92
N VAL A 154 18.89 -11.20 -0.83
CA VAL A 154 19.84 -10.37 -1.60
C VAL A 154 21.14 -10.13 -0.86
N SER A 155 21.23 -10.55 0.41
CA SER A 155 22.42 -10.45 1.25
C SER A 155 22.99 -9.03 1.27
N PRO A 156 22.42 -8.11 2.09
CA PRO A 156 22.93 -6.76 2.23
C PRO A 156 24.42 -6.74 2.55
N THR A 157 25.17 -5.86 1.89
CA THR A 157 26.60 -5.66 2.17
C THR A 157 26.81 -4.79 3.40
N GLY A 158 28.00 -4.79 4.00
CA GLY A 158 28.30 -4.08 5.25
C GLY A 158 28.09 -2.57 5.21
N ASN A 159 28.04 -1.95 4.01
CA ASN A 159 27.76 -0.54 3.82
C ASN A 159 26.27 -0.22 3.59
N ALA A 160 25.38 -1.21 3.53
CA ALA A 160 23.95 -0.99 3.46
C ALA A 160 23.43 -0.44 4.79
N LYS A 161 22.93 0.81 4.81
CA LYS A 161 22.39 1.46 6.01
C LYS A 161 20.90 1.81 5.86
N TYR A 162 20.44 1.99 4.62
CA TYR A 162 19.08 2.37 4.30
C TYR A 162 18.54 1.56 3.13
N VAL A 163 17.22 1.53 3.02
CA VAL A 163 16.49 0.96 1.89
C VAL A 163 15.66 2.06 1.25
N GLU A 164 15.92 2.36 -0.01
CA GLU A 164 15.16 3.30 -0.84
C GLU A 164 14.15 2.52 -1.68
N PHE A 165 12.93 3.01 -1.75
CA PHE A 165 11.85 2.46 -2.57
C PHE A 165 11.46 3.48 -3.64
N ILE A 166 11.21 3.03 -4.86
CA ILE A 166 10.85 3.87 -6.00
C ILE A 166 9.58 3.32 -6.64
N SER A 167 8.59 4.20 -6.77
CA SER A 167 7.31 3.92 -7.42
C SER A 167 7.42 3.94 -8.96
N LEU A 168 6.36 3.50 -9.61
CA LEU A 168 6.21 3.63 -11.06
C LEU A 168 6.07 5.10 -11.47
N LYS A 169 6.74 5.50 -12.56
CA LYS A 169 6.44 6.74 -13.30
C LYS A 169 5.85 6.38 -14.65
N ARG A 170 4.54 6.58 -14.78
CA ARG A 170 3.80 6.30 -16.04
C ARG A 170 2.62 7.28 -16.19
N PRO A 171 2.90 8.54 -16.60
CA PRO A 171 1.88 9.61 -16.65
C PRO A 171 0.70 9.32 -17.61
N SER A 172 0.87 8.39 -18.57
CA SER A 172 -0.23 7.95 -19.45
C SER A 172 -1.34 7.21 -18.71
N GLU A 173 -1.00 6.54 -17.60
CA GLU A 173 -1.92 5.74 -16.80
C GLU A 173 -2.19 6.38 -15.42
N MET A 174 -1.22 7.15 -14.90
CA MET A 174 -1.24 7.83 -13.61
C MET A 174 -1.35 9.34 -13.83
N ILE A 175 -2.57 9.83 -13.98
CA ILE A 175 -2.85 11.21 -14.45
C ILE A 175 -2.31 12.29 -13.51
N GLY A 176 -2.23 12.04 -12.19
CA GLY A 176 -1.67 12.97 -11.22
C GLY A 176 -0.18 13.23 -11.44
N GLN A 177 0.55 12.32 -12.10
CA GLN A 177 1.96 12.51 -12.46
C GLN A 177 2.18 13.53 -13.60
N LYS A 178 1.11 14.02 -14.24
CA LYS A 178 1.17 15.11 -15.21
C LYS A 178 1.21 16.48 -14.54
N ILE A 179 0.87 16.54 -13.26
CA ILE A 179 0.84 17.77 -12.46
C ILE A 179 2.18 17.90 -11.75
N ASP A 180 2.80 19.07 -11.87
CA ASP A 180 4.08 19.40 -11.24
C ASP A 180 3.88 19.80 -9.76
N MET A 181 3.31 18.87 -8.97
CA MET A 181 3.07 19.08 -7.53
C MET A 181 4.11 18.36 -6.68
N LEU A 182 4.56 17.19 -7.14
CA LEU A 182 5.60 16.39 -6.51
C LEU A 182 6.64 15.97 -7.54
N ASP A 183 7.84 15.66 -7.05
CA ASP A 183 8.92 15.12 -7.88
C ASP A 183 8.68 13.63 -8.17
N TRP A 184 8.37 13.30 -9.41
CA TRP A 184 8.08 11.93 -9.86
C TRP A 184 9.30 11.22 -10.43
N PRO A 185 9.48 9.92 -10.20
CA PRO A 185 8.61 8.99 -9.46
C PRO A 185 8.64 9.24 -7.97
N TYR A 186 7.56 8.85 -7.27
CA TYR A 186 7.51 8.91 -5.82
C TYR A 186 8.61 8.03 -5.21
N LYS A 187 9.31 8.55 -4.19
CA LYS A 187 10.41 7.88 -3.49
C LYS A 187 10.18 7.90 -2.00
N GLU A 188 10.55 6.82 -1.35
CA GLU A 188 10.55 6.69 0.09
C GLU A 188 11.78 5.94 0.59
N GLY A 189 12.06 6.08 1.89
CA GLY A 189 13.18 5.40 2.52
C GLY A 189 12.88 4.89 3.92
N LEU A 190 13.57 3.81 4.30
CA LEU A 190 13.62 3.28 5.65
C LEU A 190 15.09 3.10 6.06
N ARG A 191 15.38 3.15 7.36
CA ARG A 191 16.61 2.57 7.86
C ARG A 191 16.60 1.06 7.61
N LEU A 192 17.79 0.46 7.50
CA LEU A 192 17.88 -0.99 7.26
C LEU A 192 17.23 -1.81 8.39
N ASP A 193 17.38 -1.41 9.65
CA ASP A 193 16.76 -2.08 10.78
C ASP A 193 15.22 -1.97 10.78
N GLU A 194 14.66 -0.84 10.35
CA GLU A 194 13.21 -0.66 10.14
C GLU A 194 12.70 -1.56 8.99
N ALA A 195 13.44 -1.64 7.90
CA ALA A 195 13.12 -2.50 6.76
C ALA A 195 13.25 -4.01 7.12
N MET A 196 14.18 -4.34 8.01
CA MET A 196 14.39 -5.71 8.52
C MET A 196 13.45 -6.08 9.67
N HIS A 197 12.65 -5.15 10.16
CA HIS A 197 11.72 -5.43 11.25
C HIS A 197 10.58 -6.36 10.80
N PRO A 198 10.18 -7.36 11.60
CA PRO A 198 9.15 -8.34 11.21
C PRO A 198 7.78 -7.73 10.84
N LEU A 199 7.44 -6.55 11.38
CA LEU A 199 6.19 -5.86 11.05
C LEU A 199 6.21 -5.17 9.68
N THR A 200 7.37 -4.97 9.05
CA THR A 200 7.47 -4.35 7.73
C THR A 200 7.17 -5.39 6.64
N ILE A 201 6.14 -5.15 5.83
CA ILE A 201 5.71 -6.04 4.76
C ILE A 201 5.62 -5.35 3.41
N LEU A 202 5.78 -6.13 2.35
CA LEU A 202 5.35 -5.78 1.00
C LEU A 202 3.97 -6.39 0.77
N ALA A 203 2.92 -5.58 0.80
CA ALA A 203 1.56 -6.03 0.59
C ALA A 203 1.25 -6.22 -0.89
N VAL A 204 0.64 -7.35 -1.23
CA VAL A 204 0.16 -7.75 -2.56
C VAL A 204 -1.34 -8.01 -2.57
N GLY A 205 -1.98 -7.91 -1.40
CA GLY A 205 -3.42 -8.11 -1.25
C GLY A 205 -3.98 -7.45 0.00
N LEU A 206 -5.30 -7.43 0.07
CA LEU A 206 -6.09 -7.07 1.24
C LEU A 206 -7.42 -7.84 1.24
N TYR A 207 -7.97 -8.11 2.43
CA TYR A 207 -9.17 -8.93 2.59
C TYR A 207 -9.10 -10.28 1.86
N GLY A 208 -7.92 -10.92 1.83
CA GLY A 208 -7.72 -12.19 1.14
C GLY A 208 -7.78 -12.14 -0.38
N LYS A 209 -7.90 -10.94 -0.97
CA LYS A 209 -7.96 -10.71 -2.42
C LYS A 209 -6.72 -9.96 -2.90
N ILE A 210 -6.47 -10.02 -4.20
CA ILE A 210 -5.42 -9.23 -4.85
C ILE A 210 -5.59 -7.75 -4.53
N LEU A 211 -4.48 -7.06 -4.34
CA LEU A 211 -4.45 -5.65 -4.02
C LEU A 211 -5.13 -4.81 -5.11
N PRO A 212 -6.14 -3.99 -4.77
CA PRO A 212 -6.76 -3.09 -5.75
C PRO A 212 -5.80 -2.01 -6.23
N LYS A 213 -5.97 -1.55 -7.46
CA LYS A 213 -5.10 -0.55 -8.10
C LYS A 213 -5.03 0.75 -7.30
N GLN A 214 -6.16 1.25 -6.82
CA GLN A 214 -6.26 2.45 -5.98
C GLN A 214 -5.60 2.29 -4.60
N ASN A 215 -5.32 1.07 -4.18
CA ASN A 215 -4.62 0.78 -2.92
C ASN A 215 -3.12 0.52 -3.10
N GLY A 216 -2.59 0.67 -4.34
CA GLY A 216 -1.16 0.58 -4.63
C GLY A 216 -0.70 -0.71 -5.27
N ALA A 217 -1.59 -1.41 -6.01
CA ALA A 217 -1.25 -2.62 -6.76
C ALA A 217 -0.08 -2.39 -7.73
N PRO A 218 0.61 -3.49 -8.09
CA PRO A 218 0.43 -4.86 -7.60
C PRO A 218 1.17 -5.13 -6.29
N ILE A 219 2.05 -4.21 -5.86
CA ILE A 219 2.88 -4.36 -4.66
C ILE A 219 3.16 -3.00 -4.02
N ARG A 220 2.99 -2.93 -2.71
CA ARG A 220 3.25 -1.73 -1.92
C ARG A 220 3.92 -2.05 -0.59
N LEU A 221 4.59 -1.05 -0.02
CA LEU A 221 5.11 -1.11 1.34
C LEU A 221 3.98 -0.88 2.37
N VAL A 222 4.05 -1.56 3.52
CA VAL A 222 3.26 -1.27 4.71
C VAL A 222 4.16 -1.30 5.94
N VAL A 223 4.21 -0.16 6.65
CA VAL A 223 4.96 0.02 7.89
C VAL A 223 4.00 0.57 8.94
N PRO A 224 3.41 -0.29 9.79
CA PRO A 224 2.21 0.06 10.56
C PRO A 224 2.44 1.13 11.64
N TRP A 225 3.64 1.30 12.13
CA TRP A 225 3.96 2.30 13.17
C TRP A 225 4.34 3.69 12.63
N LYS A 226 4.43 3.83 11.29
CA LYS A 226 4.75 5.09 10.62
C LYS A 226 3.51 5.69 9.95
N TYR A 227 3.53 6.99 9.72
CA TYR A 227 2.48 7.64 8.93
C TYR A 227 2.36 7.03 7.53
N GLY A 228 1.13 6.99 7.01
CA GLY A 228 0.77 6.27 5.80
C GLY A 228 1.54 6.67 4.54
N PHE A 229 2.10 7.90 4.47
CA PHE A 229 2.89 8.33 3.31
C PHE A 229 4.22 7.59 3.19
N LYS A 230 4.76 7.02 4.28
CA LYS A 230 5.94 6.13 4.24
C LYS A 230 5.67 4.81 3.51
N SER A 231 4.42 4.42 3.44
CA SER A 231 3.99 3.16 2.82
C SER A 231 3.78 3.35 1.31
N ILE A 232 4.89 3.55 0.57
CA ILE A 232 4.95 3.77 -0.88
C ILE A 232 4.22 2.68 -1.66
N LYS A 233 3.54 3.07 -2.76
CA LYS A 233 2.67 2.25 -3.60
C LYS A 233 3.30 1.98 -4.97
N ALA A 234 2.82 0.94 -5.66
CA ALA A 234 3.24 0.61 -7.03
C ALA A 234 4.77 0.56 -7.18
N ILE A 235 5.43 -0.22 -6.32
CA ILE A 235 6.89 -0.30 -6.25
C ILE A 235 7.44 -1.00 -7.49
N THR A 236 8.42 -0.37 -8.14
CA THR A 236 9.20 -0.95 -9.25
C THR A 236 10.65 -1.23 -8.86
N LYS A 237 11.17 -0.54 -7.82
CA LYS A 237 12.56 -0.69 -7.42
C LYS A 237 12.73 -0.56 -5.92
N ILE A 238 13.61 -1.40 -5.37
CA ILE A 238 14.09 -1.42 -3.99
C ILE A 238 15.62 -1.33 -4.04
N ARG A 239 16.21 -0.28 -3.48
CA ARG A 239 17.66 -0.07 -3.50
C ARG A 239 18.21 -0.02 -2.08
N LEU A 240 19.19 -0.85 -1.78
CA LEU A 240 19.94 -0.73 -0.55
C LEU A 240 21.06 0.29 -0.75
N VAL A 241 21.15 1.27 0.15
CA VAL A 241 22.06 2.41 -0.01
C VAL A 241 22.79 2.74 1.31
N GLU A 242 23.95 3.38 1.19
CA GLU A 242 24.72 3.79 2.36
C GLU A 242 24.22 5.11 2.95
N LYS A 243 23.83 6.05 2.08
CA LYS A 243 23.36 7.38 2.48
C LYS A 243 21.85 7.39 2.67
N MET A 244 21.37 8.15 3.64
CA MET A 244 19.94 8.35 3.86
C MET A 244 19.28 8.93 2.60
N PRO A 245 18.28 8.26 2.02
CA PRO A 245 17.57 8.76 0.85
C PRO A 245 16.68 9.95 1.22
N VAL A 246 16.54 10.89 0.30
CA VAL A 246 15.59 12.00 0.42
C VAL A 246 14.27 11.55 -0.18
N SER A 247 13.22 11.47 0.64
CA SER A 247 11.89 11.09 0.17
C SER A 247 11.22 12.23 -0.61
N THR A 248 10.19 11.90 -1.38
CA THR A 248 9.44 12.87 -2.18
C THR A 248 8.84 13.99 -1.31
N TRP A 249 8.23 13.64 -0.16
CA TRP A 249 7.67 14.64 0.74
C TRP A 249 8.72 15.46 1.48
N MET A 250 9.85 14.86 1.88
CA MET A 250 10.98 15.62 2.45
C MET A 250 11.50 16.68 1.47
N LYS A 251 11.54 16.34 0.18
CA LYS A 251 11.96 17.31 -0.86
C LYS A 251 10.92 18.41 -1.07
N ALA A 252 9.62 18.05 -1.10
CA ALA A 252 8.55 19.00 -1.35
C ALA A 252 8.31 19.96 -0.17
N ASN A 253 8.36 19.44 1.07
CA ASN A 253 8.06 20.21 2.28
C ASN A 253 8.91 19.75 3.48
N PRO A 254 10.20 20.09 3.50
CA PRO A 254 11.14 19.58 4.51
C PRO A 254 10.86 20.05 5.94
N LYS A 255 10.04 21.10 6.11
CA LYS A 255 9.60 21.58 7.43
C LYS A 255 8.39 20.83 7.99
N GLU A 256 7.69 20.07 7.15
CA GLU A 256 6.47 19.34 7.52
C GLU A 256 6.66 17.83 7.53
N TYR A 257 7.62 17.31 6.75
CA TYR A 257 7.82 15.86 6.54
C TYR A 257 9.27 15.46 6.78
N GLY A 258 9.49 14.73 7.85
CA GLY A 258 10.80 14.17 8.18
C GLY A 258 11.01 12.77 7.61
N PHE A 259 12.24 12.26 7.78
CA PHE A 259 12.62 10.93 7.28
C PHE A 259 11.93 9.79 8.04
N TYR A 260 11.87 9.88 9.37
CA TYR A 260 11.36 8.77 10.19
C TYR A 260 9.85 8.63 10.08
N ALA A 261 9.13 9.73 10.13
CA ALA A 261 7.67 9.79 10.00
C ALA A 261 6.94 8.77 10.90
N ASN A 262 7.46 8.54 12.11
CA ASN A 262 6.82 7.71 13.11
C ASN A 262 5.55 8.39 13.60
N VAL A 263 4.47 7.63 13.79
CA VAL A 263 3.25 8.19 14.41
C VAL A 263 3.57 8.65 15.82
N ASN A 264 3.51 9.96 16.04
CA ASN A 264 3.84 10.60 17.31
C ASN A 264 2.76 11.64 17.66
N PRO A 265 1.94 11.41 18.72
CA PRO A 265 0.93 12.35 19.14
C PRO A 265 1.50 13.61 19.84
N GLU A 266 2.79 13.62 20.18
CA GLU A 266 3.46 14.72 20.85
C GLU A 266 4.11 15.72 19.88
N VAL A 267 4.14 15.40 18.58
CA VAL A 267 4.70 16.25 17.52
C VAL A 267 3.59 16.57 16.53
N ASP A 268 3.03 17.76 16.63
CA ASP A 268 2.00 18.24 15.73
C ASP A 268 2.54 18.54 14.33
N HIS A 269 1.69 18.36 13.34
CA HIS A 269 1.95 18.92 12.02
C HIS A 269 1.76 20.45 12.08
N PRO A 270 2.53 21.28 11.35
CA PRO A 270 2.41 22.75 11.43
C PRO A 270 0.98 23.29 11.21
N ARG A 271 0.11 22.53 10.57
CA ARG A 271 -1.26 22.96 10.20
C ARG A 271 -2.38 22.28 10.99
N TRP A 272 -2.11 21.20 11.71
CA TRP A 272 -3.10 20.45 12.52
C TRP A 272 -2.46 19.61 13.60
N THR A 273 -3.27 19.24 14.61
CA THR A 273 -2.80 18.41 15.73
C THR A 273 -2.72 16.93 15.35
N GLN A 274 -1.76 16.24 15.96
CA GLN A 274 -1.61 14.78 15.87
C GLN A 274 -2.15 14.04 17.10
N VAL A 275 -2.64 14.75 18.11
CA VAL A 275 -3.13 14.17 19.37
C VAL A 275 -4.32 13.22 19.16
N THR A 276 -5.15 13.49 18.15
CA THR A 276 -6.37 12.72 17.89
C THR A 276 -6.50 12.32 16.43
N GLU A 277 -7.26 11.26 16.17
CA GLU A 277 -7.53 10.74 14.84
C GLU A 277 -9.01 10.42 14.63
N ARG A 278 -9.46 10.52 13.39
CA ARG A 278 -10.79 10.10 12.95
C ARG A 278 -10.71 8.73 12.31
N ARG A 279 -11.46 7.76 12.81
CA ARG A 279 -11.60 6.46 12.15
C ARG A 279 -12.52 6.59 10.94
N ILE A 280 -12.01 6.23 9.74
CA ILE A 280 -12.82 6.23 8.52
C ILE A 280 -13.89 5.13 8.62
N GLY A 281 -15.09 5.42 8.11
CA GLY A 281 -16.26 4.53 8.19
C GLY A 281 -17.09 4.68 9.46
N GLU A 282 -16.65 5.50 10.44
CA GLU A 282 -17.45 5.90 11.58
C GLU A 282 -18.25 7.18 11.29
N SER A 283 -19.33 7.37 12.06
CA SER A 283 -20.14 8.61 11.95
C SER A 283 -19.27 9.84 12.18
N ILE A 284 -19.56 10.93 11.48
CA ILE A 284 -18.91 12.22 11.69
C ILE A 284 -19.12 12.76 13.12
N LEU A 285 -20.16 12.30 13.82
CA LEU A 285 -20.47 12.62 15.20
C LEU A 285 -19.75 11.71 16.19
N SER A 286 -19.07 10.65 15.75
CA SER A 286 -18.29 9.79 16.62
C SER A 286 -17.12 10.56 17.23
N PRO A 287 -16.82 10.36 18.53
CA PRO A 287 -15.65 10.97 19.16
C PRO A 287 -14.36 10.58 18.42
N ARG A 288 -13.46 11.55 18.29
CA ARG A 288 -12.12 11.24 17.73
C ARG A 288 -11.38 10.32 18.71
N LEU A 289 -10.64 9.37 18.16
CA LEU A 289 -9.78 8.48 18.91
C LEU A 289 -8.51 9.22 19.36
N LYS A 290 -7.98 8.86 20.52
CA LYS A 290 -6.66 9.33 20.96
C LYS A 290 -5.59 8.61 20.13
N THR A 291 -4.70 9.36 19.47
CA THR A 291 -3.57 8.80 18.72
C THR A 291 -2.59 8.12 19.70
N GLN A 292 -2.15 6.93 19.34
CA GLN A 292 -1.16 6.17 20.11
C GLN A 292 0.24 6.35 19.52
N MET A 293 1.24 6.49 20.39
CA MET A 293 2.65 6.53 19.98
C MET A 293 2.98 5.29 19.14
N PHE A 294 3.71 5.49 18.04
CA PHE A 294 4.00 4.44 17.03
C PHE A 294 2.73 3.72 16.55
N ASN A 295 1.59 4.43 16.48
CA ASN A 295 0.29 3.88 16.08
C ASN A 295 -0.16 2.66 16.92
N GLY A 296 0.33 2.56 18.17
CA GLY A 296 0.04 1.46 19.08
C GLY A 296 1.02 0.28 19.00
N TYR A 297 2.12 0.38 18.24
CA TYR A 297 3.16 -0.64 18.11
C TYR A 297 4.41 -0.33 18.95
N LYS A 298 4.25 0.43 20.05
CA LYS A 298 5.36 0.89 20.90
C LYS A 298 6.20 -0.27 21.44
N GLU A 299 5.55 -1.32 21.90
CA GLU A 299 6.25 -2.47 22.49
C GLU A 299 7.17 -3.17 21.49
N GLU A 300 6.75 -3.24 20.24
CA GLU A 300 7.48 -3.92 19.16
C GLU A 300 8.61 -3.09 18.58
N VAL A 301 8.49 -1.74 18.56
CA VAL A 301 9.39 -0.91 17.74
C VAL A 301 10.15 0.17 18.50
N ALA A 302 9.79 0.50 19.74
CA ALA A 302 10.43 1.61 20.46
C ALA A 302 11.94 1.42 20.64
N HIS A 303 12.41 0.18 20.74
CA HIS A 303 13.83 -0.15 20.88
C HIS A 303 14.67 0.30 19.69
N LEU A 304 14.08 0.40 18.48
CA LEU A 304 14.75 0.89 17.26
C LEU A 304 15.16 2.37 17.38
N TYR A 305 14.51 3.11 18.26
CA TYR A 305 14.64 4.57 18.40
C TYR A 305 15.23 4.96 19.76
N GLN A 306 15.79 4.01 20.51
CA GLN A 306 16.39 4.28 21.80
C GLN A 306 17.52 5.30 21.71
N GLY A 307 17.48 6.34 22.52
CA GLY A 307 18.44 7.45 22.50
C GLY A 307 18.21 8.50 21.41
N MET A 308 17.15 8.35 20.59
CA MET A 308 16.78 9.33 19.57
C MET A 308 15.76 10.33 20.12
N ASP A 309 16.01 11.61 19.91
CA ASP A 309 15.02 12.67 20.18
C ASP A 309 13.95 12.67 19.05
N LEU A 310 12.78 12.10 19.36
CA LEU A 310 11.68 11.95 18.39
C LEU A 310 10.94 13.27 18.10
N ASN A 311 11.22 14.35 18.82
CA ASN A 311 10.68 15.67 18.51
C ASN A 311 11.48 16.32 17.37
N LYS A 312 12.76 15.98 17.25
CA LYS A 312 13.64 16.46 16.17
C LYS A 312 13.68 15.50 14.98
N ASN A 313 13.52 14.22 15.25
CA ASN A 313 13.59 13.15 14.25
C ASN A 313 12.18 12.63 13.91
N PHE A 314 11.41 13.48 13.27
CA PHE A 314 10.04 13.19 12.85
C PHE A 314 9.94 12.72 11.39
#